data_58d1dd1980fb0e0c70abfdfd38f75360
#
_entry.id   58d1dd1980fb0e0c70abfdfd38f75360
#
_cell.length_a   1.000
_cell.length_b   1.000
_cell.length_c   1.000
_cell.angle_alpha   90.00
_cell.angle_beta   90.00
_cell.angle_gamma   90.00
#
_symmetry.space_group_name_H-M   'P 1'
#
loop_
_entity.id
_entity.type
_entity.pdbx_description
1 polymer ?
#
loop_
_entity_poly.entity_id
_entity_poly.type
_entity_poly.pdbx_seq_one_letter_code
_entity_poly.pdbx_strand_id
1 'polypeptide(L)'
;MYAVLKSFGLKGLNGFPVEVEADISGGMPALSIVGLPDSAVRESGDRVHAALKNLGFKWPDRRITINLAPADVRKTGPVYDLPLLLAVLTASGQLEDVPADAAFLGELALDGTLRPVSGVLPMALAAAENGTHALYV
;
A
#
# COMPACT_ATOMS: atom_id res chain seq x y z
N MET A 1 6.23 10.33 -12.06
CA MET A 1 6.45 8.87 -12.05
C MET A 1 5.31 8.22 -11.31
N TYR A 2 4.86 7.09 -11.80
CA TYR A 2 3.58 6.53 -11.43
C TYR A 2 3.66 5.01 -11.30
N ALA A 3 3.00 4.44 -10.29
CA ALA A 3 2.93 3.00 -10.09
C ALA A 3 1.59 2.62 -9.47
N VAL A 4 1.12 1.39 -9.75
CA VAL A 4 -0.09 0.83 -9.17
C VAL A 4 0.23 -0.55 -8.61
N LEU A 5 -0.09 -0.76 -7.35
CA LEU A 5 0.00 -2.04 -6.67
C LEU A 5 -1.41 -2.48 -6.25
N LYS A 6 -1.62 -3.79 -6.22
CA LYS A 6 -2.90 -4.35 -5.80
C LYS A 6 -2.88 -4.74 -4.34
N SER A 7 -4.00 -4.49 -3.68
CA SER A 7 -4.25 -4.87 -2.29
C SER A 7 -5.71 -5.24 -2.11
N PHE A 8 -6.09 -5.57 -0.89
CA PHE A 8 -7.47 -5.86 -0.53
C PHE A 8 -7.79 -5.22 0.82
N GLY A 9 -9.04 -4.82 0.97
CA GLY A 9 -9.55 -4.30 2.23
C GLY A 9 -10.74 -5.12 2.70
N LEU A 10 -11.27 -4.75 3.86
CA LEU A 10 -12.45 -5.38 4.44
C LEU A 10 -13.58 -4.37 4.55
N LYS A 11 -14.78 -4.80 4.16
CA LYS A 11 -16.03 -4.11 4.45
C LYS A 11 -16.94 -5.10 5.14
N GLY A 12 -17.09 -4.97 6.47
CA GLY A 12 -17.71 -6.00 7.28
C GLY A 12 -16.89 -7.28 7.23
N LEU A 13 -17.49 -8.38 6.79
CA LEU A 13 -16.85 -9.68 6.66
C LEU A 13 -16.38 -9.98 5.24
N ASN A 14 -16.52 -9.03 4.32
CA ASN A 14 -16.19 -9.23 2.91
C ASN A 14 -14.92 -8.50 2.53
N GLY A 15 -14.03 -9.18 1.80
CA GLY A 15 -12.90 -8.55 1.17
C GLY A 15 -13.30 -7.82 -0.10
N PHE A 16 -12.59 -6.73 -0.43
CA PHE A 16 -12.78 -6.02 -1.69
C PHE A 16 -11.43 -5.59 -2.25
N PRO A 17 -11.30 -5.49 -3.58
CA PRO A 17 -10.04 -5.09 -4.18
C PRO A 17 -9.76 -3.61 -3.96
N VAL A 18 -8.50 -3.30 -3.70
CA VAL A 18 -8.00 -1.93 -3.57
C VAL A 18 -6.80 -1.77 -4.49
N GLU A 19 -6.78 -0.70 -5.27
CA GLU A 19 -5.59 -0.31 -6.01
C GLU A 19 -4.87 0.79 -5.26
N VAL A 20 -3.59 0.58 -5.03
CA VAL A 20 -2.71 1.56 -4.37
C VAL A 20 -1.90 2.23 -5.46
N GLU A 21 -2.27 3.46 -5.77
CA GLU A 21 -1.64 4.26 -6.80
C GLU A 21 -0.67 5.25 -6.17
N ALA A 22 0.55 5.31 -6.67
CA ALA A 22 1.55 6.27 -6.22
C ALA A 22 1.98 7.14 -7.39
N ASP A 23 1.93 8.45 -7.20
CA ASP A 23 2.45 9.42 -8.14
C ASP A 23 3.51 10.28 -7.46
N ILE A 24 4.67 10.38 -8.10
CA ILE A 24 5.78 11.21 -7.62
C ILE A 24 5.97 12.34 -8.63
N SER A 25 5.81 13.57 -8.15
CA SER A 25 5.91 14.77 -8.97
C SER A 25 6.88 15.78 -8.35
N GLY A 26 7.27 16.80 -9.11
CA GLY A 26 8.11 17.88 -8.61
C GLY A 26 7.36 18.75 -7.62
N GLY A 27 8.10 19.56 -6.88
CA GLY A 27 7.56 20.48 -5.89
C GLY A 27 8.12 20.25 -4.52
N MET A 28 7.53 20.89 -3.52
CA MET A 28 7.96 20.70 -2.12
C MET A 28 7.69 19.27 -1.66
N PRO A 29 8.66 18.67 -0.96
CA PRO A 29 8.47 17.33 -0.41
C PRO A 29 7.24 17.26 0.49
N ALA A 30 6.35 16.31 0.18
CA ALA A 30 5.12 16.09 0.93
C ALA A 30 4.58 14.70 0.61
N LEU A 31 3.77 14.16 1.50
CA LEU A 31 3.05 12.91 1.29
C LEU A 31 1.57 13.15 1.58
N SER A 32 0.72 12.85 0.60
CA SER A 32 -0.73 12.89 0.75
C SER A 32 -1.30 11.51 0.49
N ILE A 33 -2.25 11.07 1.31
CA ILE A 33 -2.99 9.83 1.12
C ILE A 33 -4.46 10.18 0.97
N VAL A 34 -5.04 9.82 -0.18
CA VAL A 34 -6.45 10.08 -0.50
C VAL A 34 -7.17 8.77 -0.81
N GLY A 35 -8.51 8.80 -0.86
CA GLY A 35 -9.34 7.63 -1.08
C GLY A 35 -10.06 7.16 0.17
N LEU A 36 -10.55 8.08 0.99
CA LEU A 36 -11.24 7.83 2.25
C LEU A 36 -10.40 6.98 3.24
N PRO A 37 -9.16 7.39 3.54
CA PRO A 37 -8.35 6.69 4.54
C PRO A 37 -8.85 7.02 5.95
N ASP A 38 -8.89 6.03 6.84
CA ASP A 38 -9.09 6.29 8.26
C ASP A 38 -7.77 6.78 8.90
N SER A 39 -7.78 7.03 10.22
CA SER A 39 -6.59 7.52 10.92
C SER A 39 -5.45 6.51 10.89
N ALA A 40 -5.75 5.21 10.99
CA ALA A 40 -4.74 4.16 10.93
C ALA A 40 -4.06 4.11 9.54
N VAL A 41 -4.84 4.29 8.47
CA VAL A 41 -4.29 4.38 7.12
C VAL A 41 -3.43 5.63 6.94
N ARG A 42 -3.86 6.76 7.49
CA ARG A 42 -3.07 7.99 7.41
C ARG A 42 -1.73 7.87 8.13
N GLU A 43 -1.70 7.14 9.24
CA GLU A 43 -0.46 6.86 9.97
C GLU A 43 0.52 6.00 9.18
N SER A 44 0.05 5.30 8.15
CA SER A 44 0.92 4.49 7.28
C SER A 44 2.07 5.30 6.70
N GLY A 45 1.86 6.57 6.42
CA GLY A 45 2.92 7.44 5.88
C GLY A 45 4.16 7.45 6.75
N ASP A 46 4.01 7.59 8.05
CA ASP A 46 5.13 7.62 8.98
C ASP A 46 5.82 6.25 9.09
N ARG A 47 5.04 5.17 9.15
CA ARG A 47 5.61 3.82 9.22
C ARG A 47 6.38 3.46 7.94
N VAL A 48 5.79 3.77 6.79
CA VAL A 48 6.39 3.49 5.48
C VAL A 48 7.68 4.29 5.30
N HIS A 49 7.67 5.58 5.66
CA HIS A 49 8.86 6.43 5.56
C HIS A 49 10.02 5.86 6.39
N ALA A 50 9.77 5.54 7.65
CA ALA A 50 10.80 4.98 8.53
C ALA A 50 11.29 3.61 8.03
N ALA A 51 10.36 2.72 7.68
CA ALA A 51 10.70 1.38 7.21
C ALA A 51 11.54 1.42 5.94
N LEU A 52 11.16 2.26 4.98
CA LEU A 52 11.87 2.40 3.71
C LEU A 52 13.32 2.82 3.94
N LYS A 53 13.55 3.82 4.79
CA LYS A 53 14.90 4.29 5.13
C LYS A 53 15.69 3.22 5.88
N ASN A 54 15.08 2.55 6.84
CA ASN A 54 15.76 1.52 7.63
C ASN A 54 16.08 0.27 6.82
N LEU A 55 15.36 0.03 5.73
CA LEU A 55 15.68 -1.04 4.77
C LEU A 55 16.80 -0.66 3.80
N GLY A 56 17.30 0.57 3.85
CA GLY A 56 18.39 1.02 3.01
C GLY A 56 17.98 1.66 1.70
N PHE A 57 16.69 1.91 1.51
CA PHE A 57 16.20 2.63 0.33
C PHE A 57 16.18 4.13 0.60
N LYS A 58 16.00 4.89 -0.49
CA LYS A 58 15.97 6.34 -0.40
C LYS A 58 14.54 6.87 -0.51
N TRP A 59 14.11 7.63 0.50
CA TRP A 59 12.82 8.31 0.44
C TRP A 59 12.87 9.43 -0.61
N PRO A 60 11.94 9.46 -1.57
CA PRO A 60 11.97 10.50 -2.61
C PRO A 60 11.76 11.88 -2.02
N ASP A 61 12.67 12.81 -2.33
CA ASP A 61 12.60 14.20 -1.89
C ASP A 61 11.72 15.00 -2.85
N ARG A 62 10.47 14.58 -2.99
CA ARG A 62 9.50 15.09 -3.95
C ARG A 62 8.10 15.01 -3.36
N ARG A 63 7.14 15.53 -4.11
CA ARG A 63 5.74 15.41 -3.74
C ARG A 63 5.22 14.01 -4.12
N ILE A 64 4.74 13.27 -3.12
CA ILE A 64 4.17 11.94 -3.29
C ILE A 64 2.69 12.00 -3.00
N THR A 65 1.87 11.54 -3.93
CA THR A 65 0.43 11.40 -3.75
C THR A 65 0.08 9.93 -3.85
N ILE A 66 -0.56 9.40 -2.82
CA ILE A 66 -1.08 8.04 -2.80
C ILE A 66 -2.59 8.10 -2.90
N ASN A 67 -3.16 7.36 -3.85
CA ASN A 67 -4.61 7.18 -3.95
C ASN A 67 -4.97 5.74 -3.71
N LEU A 68 -5.93 5.51 -2.82
CA LEU A 68 -6.47 4.19 -2.54
C LEU A 68 -7.82 4.06 -3.24
N ALA A 69 -7.84 3.40 -4.38
CA ALA A 69 -9.06 3.22 -5.17
C ALA A 69 -9.79 1.93 -4.77
N PRO A 70 -11.13 1.90 -4.79
CA PRO A 70 -12.03 2.98 -5.22
C PRO A 70 -12.17 4.09 -4.16
N ALA A 71 -12.33 5.32 -4.62
CA ALA A 71 -12.33 6.51 -3.74
C ALA A 71 -13.60 6.64 -2.89
N ASP A 72 -14.66 5.93 -3.25
CA ASP A 72 -15.96 5.97 -2.57
C ASP A 72 -16.12 4.92 -1.47
N VAL A 73 -15.13 4.08 -1.25
CA VAL A 73 -15.11 3.05 -0.20
C VAL A 73 -14.08 3.42 0.84
N ARG A 74 -14.47 3.40 2.12
CA ARG A 74 -13.58 3.71 3.23
C ARG A 74 -12.53 2.62 3.40
N LYS A 75 -11.27 3.02 3.55
CA LYS A 75 -10.13 2.12 3.81
C LYS A 75 -9.75 2.24 5.28
N THR A 76 -9.63 1.09 5.94
CA THR A 76 -9.41 1.02 7.39
C THR A 76 -8.24 0.13 7.74
N GLY A 77 -7.56 0.47 8.83
CA GLY A 77 -6.51 -0.34 9.43
C GLY A 77 -5.16 -0.21 8.76
N PRO A 78 -4.13 -0.84 9.34
CA PRO A 78 -2.74 -0.70 8.87
C PRO A 78 -2.36 -1.66 7.74
N VAL A 79 -3.31 -2.37 7.16
CA VAL A 79 -3.10 -3.43 6.16
C VAL A 79 -2.42 -2.92 4.88
N TYR A 80 -2.48 -1.63 4.61
CA TYR A 80 -1.97 -1.03 3.38
C TYR A 80 -0.51 -0.59 3.47
N ASP A 81 0.16 -0.77 4.61
CA ASP A 81 1.56 -0.33 4.76
C ASP A 81 2.47 -0.96 3.71
N LEU A 82 2.38 -2.29 3.53
CA LEU A 82 3.23 -2.99 2.58
C LEU A 82 2.99 -2.53 1.13
N PRO A 83 1.76 -2.51 0.61
CA PRO A 83 1.56 -2.04 -0.76
C PRO A 83 1.91 -0.56 -0.94
N LEU A 84 1.77 0.28 0.08
CA LEU A 84 2.23 1.67 0.05
C LEU A 84 3.75 1.75 -0.12
N LEU A 85 4.50 0.99 0.68
CA LEU A 85 5.95 0.93 0.56
C LEU A 85 6.38 0.51 -0.85
N LEU A 86 5.78 -0.58 -1.35
CA LEU A 86 6.11 -1.10 -2.67
C LEU A 86 5.73 -0.13 -3.79
N ALA A 87 4.61 0.58 -3.65
CA ALA A 87 4.18 1.57 -4.62
C ALA A 87 5.16 2.74 -4.71
N VAL A 88 5.63 3.24 -3.57
CA VAL A 88 6.63 4.31 -3.54
C VAL A 88 7.96 3.84 -4.15
N LEU A 89 8.41 2.64 -3.80
CA LEU A 89 9.65 2.09 -4.36
C LEU A 89 9.54 1.88 -5.87
N THR A 90 8.41 1.39 -6.35
CA THR A 90 8.17 1.16 -7.78
C THR A 90 8.10 2.48 -8.54
N ALA A 91 7.34 3.45 -8.03
CA ALA A 91 7.20 4.76 -8.64
C ALA A 91 8.53 5.53 -8.68
N SER A 92 9.39 5.34 -7.70
CA SER A 92 10.71 5.98 -7.65
C SER A 92 11.81 5.23 -8.42
N GLY A 93 11.47 4.09 -9.02
CA GLY A 93 12.43 3.30 -9.81
C GLY A 93 13.38 2.44 -8.98
N GLN A 94 13.16 2.32 -7.68
CA GLN A 94 14.02 1.53 -6.79
C GLN A 94 13.61 0.06 -6.74
N LEU A 95 12.43 -0.28 -7.22
CA LEU A 95 11.92 -1.65 -7.31
C LEU A 95 11.35 -1.86 -8.70
N GLU A 96 11.70 -2.97 -9.33
CA GLU A 96 11.24 -3.35 -10.67
C GLU A 96 10.58 -4.73 -10.64
N ASP A 97 9.84 -5.05 -11.69
CA ASP A 97 9.30 -6.38 -11.94
C ASP A 97 8.33 -6.91 -10.86
N VAL A 98 7.52 -6.01 -10.30
CA VAL A 98 6.43 -6.44 -9.41
C VAL A 98 5.38 -7.17 -10.25
N PRO A 99 5.03 -8.44 -9.89
CA PRO A 99 4.06 -9.20 -10.68
C PRO A 99 2.69 -8.51 -10.71
N ALA A 100 2.11 -8.39 -11.91
CA ALA A 100 0.83 -7.71 -12.10
C ALA A 100 -0.35 -8.46 -11.48
N ASP A 101 -0.21 -9.78 -11.30
CA ASP A 101 -1.24 -10.65 -10.73
C ASP A 101 -1.05 -10.93 -9.24
N ALA A 102 -0.14 -10.21 -8.59
CA ALA A 102 0.12 -10.29 -7.16
C ALA A 102 -0.57 -9.16 -6.41
N ALA A 103 -0.98 -9.43 -5.18
CA ALA A 103 -1.48 -8.44 -4.25
C ALA A 103 -0.73 -8.52 -2.92
N PHE A 104 -0.75 -7.43 -2.18
CA PHE A 104 0.09 -7.26 -1.00
C PHE A 104 -0.72 -6.73 0.17
N LEU A 105 -0.54 -7.33 1.34
CA LEU A 105 -1.15 -6.92 2.59
C LEU A 105 -0.08 -6.95 3.68
N GLY A 106 -0.08 -5.98 4.58
CA GLY A 106 0.82 -6.06 5.72
C GLY A 106 0.97 -4.75 6.46
N GLU A 107 1.11 -4.85 7.76
CA GLU A 107 1.53 -3.74 8.60
C GLU A 107 3.06 -3.77 8.70
N LEU A 108 3.70 -2.61 8.66
CA LEU A 108 5.15 -2.48 8.80
C LEU A 108 5.53 -2.00 10.19
N ALA A 109 6.53 -2.66 10.77
CA ALA A 109 7.30 -2.09 11.86
C ALA A 109 8.27 -1.05 11.30
N LEU A 110 8.76 -0.15 12.13
CA LEU A 110 9.65 0.94 11.68
C LEU A 110 10.99 0.43 11.13
N ASP A 111 11.39 -0.77 11.50
CA ASP A 111 12.61 -1.42 10.99
C ASP A 111 12.41 -2.11 9.63
N GLY A 112 11.18 -2.11 9.11
CA GLY A 112 10.85 -2.73 7.83
C GLY A 112 10.36 -4.16 7.90
N THR A 113 10.25 -4.76 9.10
CA THR A 113 9.68 -6.10 9.24
C THR A 113 8.15 -6.03 9.15
N LEU A 114 7.55 -7.12 8.64
CA LEU A 114 6.11 -7.24 8.53
C LEU A 114 5.50 -7.76 9.82
N ARG A 115 4.38 -7.15 10.20
CA ARG A 115 3.53 -7.63 11.29
C ARG A 115 2.28 -8.28 10.69
N PRO A 116 1.72 -9.31 11.33
CA PRO A 116 0.49 -9.93 10.86
C PRO A 116 -0.69 -8.95 10.90
N VAL A 117 -1.62 -9.13 9.96
CA VAL A 117 -2.85 -8.35 9.89
C VAL A 117 -4.07 -9.24 10.12
N SER A 118 -5.16 -8.64 10.58
CA SER A 118 -6.42 -9.34 10.77
C SER A 118 -7.21 -9.42 9.47
N GLY A 119 -8.05 -10.45 9.34
CA GLY A 119 -8.98 -10.56 8.22
C GLY A 119 -8.35 -11.09 6.93
N VAL A 120 -7.24 -11.82 7.03
CA VAL A 120 -6.56 -12.35 5.85
C VAL A 120 -7.44 -13.32 5.07
N LEU A 121 -8.21 -14.18 5.74
CA LEU A 121 -9.04 -15.17 5.03
C LEU A 121 -10.06 -14.53 4.09
N PRO A 122 -10.95 -13.61 4.53
CA PRO A 122 -11.88 -12.99 3.60
C PRO A 122 -11.19 -12.19 2.49
N MET A 123 -10.03 -11.58 2.77
CA MET A 123 -9.26 -10.89 1.74
C MET A 123 -8.64 -11.87 0.74
N ALA A 124 -8.16 -13.01 1.20
CA ALA A 124 -7.63 -14.07 0.33
C ALA A 124 -8.72 -14.67 -0.58
N LEU A 125 -9.93 -14.85 -0.04
CA LEU A 125 -11.06 -15.31 -0.85
C LEU A 125 -11.43 -14.30 -1.93
N ALA A 126 -11.44 -13.02 -1.60
CA ALA A 126 -11.68 -11.96 -2.57
C ALA A 126 -10.58 -11.92 -3.63
N ALA A 127 -9.34 -12.12 -3.24
CA ALA A 127 -8.20 -12.17 -4.16
C ALA A 127 -8.36 -13.31 -5.17
N ALA A 128 -8.73 -14.50 -4.72
CA ALA A 128 -8.99 -15.64 -5.60
C ALA A 128 -10.11 -15.34 -6.60
N GLU A 129 -11.20 -14.72 -6.15
CA GLU A 129 -12.32 -14.35 -7.01
C GLU A 129 -11.96 -13.29 -8.05
N ASN A 130 -10.96 -12.47 -7.77
CA ASN A 130 -10.51 -11.40 -8.66
C ASN A 130 -9.32 -11.79 -9.54
N GLY A 131 -8.97 -13.08 -9.61
CA GLY A 131 -7.91 -13.58 -10.46
C GLY A 131 -6.50 -13.27 -9.98
N THR A 132 -6.33 -12.96 -8.70
CA THR A 132 -5.03 -12.77 -8.09
C THR A 132 -4.37 -14.11 -7.87
N HIS A 133 -3.18 -14.33 -8.41
CA HIS A 133 -2.48 -15.61 -8.34
C HIS A 133 -1.56 -15.72 -7.11
N ALA A 134 -1.13 -14.61 -6.55
CA ALA A 134 -0.28 -14.60 -5.36
C ALA A 134 -0.71 -13.48 -4.41
N LEU A 135 -0.76 -13.80 -3.14
CA LEU A 135 -1.05 -12.84 -2.08
C LEU A 135 0.10 -12.87 -1.07
N TYR A 136 0.81 -11.76 -0.97
CA TYR A 136 1.91 -11.60 -0.02
C TYR A 136 1.37 -10.94 1.24
N VAL A 137 1.57 -11.61 2.36
CA VAL A 137 1.07 -11.16 3.66
C VAL A 137 2.13 -11.26 4.75
#